data_06c8c2b21edfb972291e74f99fd2ca21
#
_entry.id   06c8c2b21edfb972291e74f99fd2ca21
#
_cell.length_a   1.000
_cell.length_b   1.000
_cell.length_c   1.000
_cell.angle_alpha   90.00
_cell.angle_beta   90.00
_cell.angle_gamma   90.00
#
_symmetry.space_group_name_H-M   'P 1'
#
loop_
_entity.id
_entity.type
_entity.pdbx_description
1 polymer ?
#
loop_
_entity_poly.entity_id
_entity_poly.type
_entity_poly.pdbx_seq_one_letter_code
_entity_poly.pdbx_strand_id
1 'polypeptide(L)'
;GIITLVDAINAENTYNNHKEAIKQTALADKIILSKTDLSESSNINSIKNRIKKINPKANIIESNKKNLPLTELIGLNDYDPLNNSWDSRKWLAIEKYNETTNKNTHHNHNHEHEHHDINRHGDNIESFSLVTNQQISMTTLNFFIELLSSQMGSKLLRLKGILNIKGKDGPAIIHGVQHIFHPVEWLKEWPDEDKSTRMVFITRDVKKSIIEDFFKIIGKN
;
A
#
# COMPACT_ATOMS: atom_id res chain seq x y z
N GLY A 1 -6.17 -8.69 9.27
CA GLY A 1 -6.52 -7.71 8.27
C GLY A 1 -7.24 -6.50 8.85
N ILE A 2 -7.24 -5.40 8.11
CA ILE A 2 -7.87 -4.13 8.51
C ILE A 2 -9.02 -3.84 7.53
N ILE A 3 -10.22 -3.60 8.07
CA ILE A 3 -11.39 -3.15 7.31
C ILE A 3 -11.65 -1.70 7.67
N THR A 4 -11.81 -0.85 6.65
CA THR A 4 -12.20 0.55 6.83
C THR A 4 -13.57 0.78 6.19
N LEU A 5 -14.46 1.42 6.93
CA LEU A 5 -15.77 1.85 6.44
C LEU A 5 -15.67 3.29 5.93
N VAL A 6 -16.13 3.53 4.70
CA VAL A 6 -16.18 4.85 4.07
C VAL A 6 -17.62 5.17 3.68
N ASP A 7 -18.11 6.32 4.11
CA ASP A 7 -19.46 6.81 3.78
C ASP A 7 -19.43 7.51 2.42
N ALA A 8 -20.10 6.98 1.41
CA ALA A 8 -20.08 7.53 0.06
C ALA A 8 -20.66 8.97 -0.04
N ILE A 9 -21.49 9.37 0.89
CA ILE A 9 -22.07 10.73 0.89
C ILE A 9 -21.05 11.75 1.43
N ASN A 10 -20.38 11.38 2.54
CA ASN A 10 -19.54 12.31 3.29
C ASN A 10 -18.05 12.17 3.02
N ALA A 11 -17.61 11.18 2.22
CA ALA A 11 -16.21 10.82 2.06
C ALA A 11 -15.32 11.99 1.63
N GLU A 12 -15.73 12.79 0.64
CA GLU A 12 -14.93 13.91 0.16
C GLU A 12 -14.71 14.95 1.25
N ASN A 13 -15.77 15.33 1.96
CA ASN A 13 -15.67 16.26 3.09
C ASN A 13 -14.82 15.68 4.23
N THR A 14 -15.00 14.39 4.53
CA THR A 14 -14.25 13.69 5.57
C THR A 14 -12.76 13.65 5.24
N TYR A 15 -12.40 13.29 4.02
CA TYR A 15 -11.01 13.28 3.59
C TYR A 15 -10.36 14.68 3.55
N ASN A 16 -11.13 15.72 3.24
CA ASN A 16 -10.61 17.08 3.22
C ASN A 16 -10.33 17.64 4.62
N ASN A 17 -11.11 17.21 5.62
CA ASN A 17 -11.05 17.79 6.96
C ASN A 17 -10.39 16.90 8.01
N HIS A 18 -10.24 15.57 7.75
CA HIS A 18 -9.78 14.60 8.74
C HIS A 18 -8.64 13.71 8.19
N LYS A 19 -7.41 14.03 8.58
CA LYS A 19 -6.20 13.26 8.20
C LYS A 19 -6.26 11.81 8.68
N GLU A 20 -6.99 11.54 9.75
CA GLU A 20 -7.21 10.20 10.29
C GLU A 20 -7.97 9.29 9.33
N ALA A 21 -8.96 9.83 8.61
CA ALA A 21 -9.73 9.08 7.61
C ALA A 21 -8.84 8.62 6.45
N ILE A 22 -7.94 9.50 6.00
CA ILE A 22 -6.96 9.18 4.97
C ILE A 22 -6.01 8.09 5.46
N LYS A 23 -5.52 8.21 6.70
CA LYS A 23 -4.65 7.22 7.32
C LYS A 23 -5.35 5.85 7.44
N GLN A 24 -6.61 5.81 7.88
CA GLN A 24 -7.40 4.59 7.95
C GLN A 24 -7.58 3.94 6.57
N THR A 25 -7.81 4.73 5.53
CA THR A 25 -7.91 4.26 4.14
C THR A 25 -6.57 3.68 3.66
N ALA A 26 -5.45 4.32 3.98
CA ALA A 26 -4.13 3.86 3.61
C ALA A 26 -3.77 2.50 4.26
N LEU A 27 -4.24 2.26 5.48
CA LEU A 27 -3.98 1.04 6.23
C LEU A 27 -4.87 -0.13 5.85
N ALA A 28 -6.01 0.12 5.21
CA ALA A 28 -7.04 -0.89 4.95
C ALA A 28 -6.58 -2.00 4.00
N ASP A 29 -6.92 -3.24 4.32
CA ASP A 29 -6.89 -4.37 3.38
C ASP A 29 -8.16 -4.39 2.54
N LYS A 30 -9.31 -4.08 3.17
CA LYS A 30 -10.62 -3.95 2.52
C LYS A 30 -11.28 -2.63 2.92
N ILE A 31 -11.97 -2.04 1.97
CA ILE A 31 -12.75 -0.81 2.19
C ILE A 31 -14.19 -1.10 1.83
N ILE A 32 -15.09 -0.88 2.79
CA ILE A 32 -16.52 -0.94 2.57
C ILE A 32 -17.00 0.46 2.25
N LEU A 33 -17.39 0.70 1.00
CA LEU A 33 -18.02 1.94 0.60
C LEU A 33 -19.52 1.84 0.84
N SER A 34 -19.96 2.45 1.92
CA SER A 34 -21.36 2.39 2.38
C SER A 34 -22.21 3.52 1.79
N LYS A 35 -23.54 3.38 1.88
CA LYS A 35 -24.54 4.35 1.41
C LYS A 35 -24.42 4.68 -0.09
N THR A 36 -23.98 3.71 -0.88
CA THR A 36 -23.86 3.87 -2.34
C THR A 36 -25.23 4.02 -3.03
N ASP A 37 -26.29 3.54 -2.40
CA ASP A 37 -27.69 3.72 -2.82
C ASP A 37 -28.22 5.16 -2.66
N LEU A 38 -27.55 5.99 -1.89
CA LEU A 38 -27.92 7.37 -1.62
C LEU A 38 -26.99 8.40 -2.32
N SER A 39 -26.02 7.93 -3.11
CA SER A 39 -25.04 8.77 -3.77
C SER A 39 -25.09 8.60 -5.28
N GLU A 40 -24.82 9.65 -6.03
CA GLU A 40 -24.72 9.59 -7.49
C GLU A 40 -23.52 8.77 -7.95
N SER A 41 -23.64 8.10 -9.08
CA SER A 41 -22.57 7.26 -9.64
C SER A 41 -21.28 8.05 -9.93
N SER A 42 -21.40 9.30 -10.34
CA SER A 42 -20.27 10.22 -10.55
C SER A 42 -19.46 10.43 -9.27
N ASN A 43 -20.15 10.66 -8.15
CA ASN A 43 -19.55 10.85 -6.83
C ASN A 43 -18.89 9.55 -6.34
N ILE A 44 -19.56 8.39 -6.49
CA ILE A 44 -19.02 7.08 -6.14
C ILE A 44 -17.70 6.84 -6.89
N ASN A 45 -17.64 7.14 -8.18
CA ASN A 45 -16.44 6.96 -9.00
C ASN A 45 -15.31 7.92 -8.55
N SER A 46 -15.62 9.17 -8.22
CA SER A 46 -14.66 10.13 -7.65
C SER A 46 -14.03 9.59 -6.38
N ILE A 47 -14.85 9.11 -5.44
CA ILE A 47 -14.39 8.57 -4.17
C ILE A 47 -13.53 7.32 -4.38
N LYS A 48 -13.94 6.39 -5.25
CA LYS A 48 -13.14 5.22 -5.59
C LYS A 48 -11.77 5.59 -6.16
N ASN A 49 -11.73 6.58 -7.05
CA ASN A 49 -10.48 7.08 -7.61
C ASN A 49 -9.58 7.69 -6.53
N ARG A 50 -10.15 8.46 -5.59
CA ARG A 50 -9.41 9.02 -4.45
C ARG A 50 -8.87 7.92 -3.54
N ILE A 51 -9.69 6.93 -3.20
CA ILE A 51 -9.26 5.74 -2.43
C ILE A 51 -8.11 5.03 -3.14
N LYS A 52 -8.19 4.82 -4.46
CA LYS A 52 -7.13 4.14 -5.23
C LYS A 52 -5.83 4.94 -5.30
N LYS A 53 -5.88 6.26 -5.25
CA LYS A 53 -4.67 7.11 -5.12
C LYS A 53 -4.01 6.93 -3.75
N ILE A 54 -4.79 6.83 -2.68
CA ILE A 54 -4.29 6.65 -1.31
C ILE A 54 -3.78 5.22 -1.10
N ASN A 55 -4.56 4.23 -1.52
CA ASN A 55 -4.28 2.81 -1.34
C ASN A 55 -4.63 2.03 -2.61
N PRO A 56 -3.68 1.89 -3.56
CA PRO A 56 -3.93 1.25 -4.86
C PRO A 56 -4.42 -0.21 -4.74
N LYS A 57 -3.97 -0.92 -3.71
CA LYS A 57 -4.32 -2.31 -3.50
C LYS A 57 -5.69 -2.52 -2.85
N ALA A 58 -6.22 -1.55 -2.10
CA ALA A 58 -7.44 -1.74 -1.34
C ALA A 58 -8.56 -2.36 -2.17
N ASN A 59 -9.13 -3.46 -1.69
CA ASN A 59 -10.33 -4.04 -2.25
C ASN A 59 -11.54 -3.22 -1.79
N ILE A 60 -12.23 -2.58 -2.74
CA ILE A 60 -13.40 -1.73 -2.46
C ILE A 60 -14.65 -2.54 -2.70
N ILE A 61 -15.45 -2.72 -1.64
CA ILE A 61 -16.73 -3.39 -1.68
C ILE A 61 -17.81 -2.33 -1.53
N GLU A 62 -18.68 -2.21 -2.53
CA GLU A 62 -19.86 -1.34 -2.42
C GLU A 62 -20.92 -2.01 -1.58
N SER A 63 -21.41 -1.29 -0.58
CA SER A 63 -22.47 -1.78 0.29
C SER A 63 -23.67 -0.83 0.27
N ASN A 64 -24.82 -1.38 -0.07
CA ASN A 64 -26.10 -0.79 0.22
C ASN A 64 -26.74 -1.51 1.42
N LYS A 65 -27.82 -0.94 1.98
CA LYS A 65 -28.49 -1.45 3.21
C LYS A 65 -28.81 -2.94 3.22
N LYS A 66 -28.74 -3.64 2.08
CA LYS A 66 -29.29 -5.01 1.92
C LYS A 66 -28.24 -6.09 1.67
N ASN A 67 -27.05 -5.77 1.18
CA ASN A 67 -26.12 -6.77 0.64
C ASN A 67 -24.66 -6.50 0.99
N LEU A 68 -24.27 -6.79 2.23
CA LEU A 68 -22.85 -6.99 2.55
C LEU A 68 -22.66 -8.50 2.82
N PRO A 69 -22.08 -9.26 1.89
CA PRO A 69 -21.83 -10.67 2.11
C PRO A 69 -20.78 -10.81 3.22
N LEU A 70 -21.17 -11.38 4.35
CA LEU A 70 -20.27 -11.62 5.49
C LEU A 70 -19.03 -12.43 5.09
N THR A 71 -19.18 -13.30 4.10
CA THR A 71 -18.08 -14.09 3.53
C THR A 71 -16.96 -13.21 2.93
N GLU A 72 -17.28 -12.02 2.43
CA GLU A 72 -16.26 -11.09 1.96
C GLU A 72 -15.53 -10.35 3.07
N LEU A 73 -16.07 -10.35 4.29
CA LEU A 73 -15.42 -9.78 5.47
C LEU A 73 -14.48 -10.79 6.14
N ILE A 74 -14.71 -12.09 5.91
CA ILE A 74 -13.88 -13.18 6.41
C ILE A 74 -12.78 -13.45 5.37
N GLY A 75 -11.61 -13.96 5.79
CA GLY A 75 -10.51 -14.25 4.86
C GLY A 75 -9.77 -12.99 4.41
N LEU A 76 -9.56 -12.04 5.33
CA LEU A 76 -8.81 -10.80 5.08
C LEU A 76 -7.33 -11.02 4.78
N ASN A 77 -6.82 -12.20 5.10
CA ASN A 77 -5.44 -12.56 4.86
C ASN A 77 -5.34 -13.20 3.48
N ASP A 78 -4.99 -12.39 2.48
CA ASP A 78 -4.49 -12.90 1.20
C ASP A 78 -3.15 -13.64 1.38
N TYR A 79 -2.62 -13.67 2.59
CA TYR A 79 -1.40 -14.35 2.99
C TYR A 79 -1.72 -15.45 4.01
N ASP A 80 -1.53 -16.69 3.60
CA ASP A 80 -1.59 -17.87 4.46
C ASP A 80 -0.34 -18.71 4.21
N PRO A 81 0.67 -18.67 5.10
CA PRO A 81 1.92 -19.40 4.92
C PRO A 81 1.74 -20.93 4.93
N LEU A 82 0.59 -21.41 5.42
CA LEU A 82 0.25 -22.83 5.45
C LEU A 82 -0.48 -23.30 4.19
N ASN A 83 -0.91 -22.36 3.35
CA ASN A 83 -1.65 -22.65 2.12
C ASN A 83 -0.75 -22.47 0.89
N ASN A 84 -0.39 -23.58 0.24
CA ASN A 84 0.42 -23.61 -0.98
C ASN A 84 -0.23 -22.89 -2.19
N SER A 85 -1.47 -22.44 -2.07
CA SER A 85 -2.19 -21.66 -3.10
C SER A 85 -2.08 -20.14 -2.92
N TRP A 86 -1.25 -19.67 -2.00
CA TRP A 86 -1.03 -18.25 -1.77
C TRP A 86 -0.40 -17.57 -3.00
N ASP A 87 -1.04 -16.52 -3.48
CA ASP A 87 -0.60 -15.76 -4.65
C ASP A 87 0.15 -14.49 -4.21
N SER A 88 1.48 -14.55 -4.29
CA SER A 88 2.38 -13.45 -3.94
C SER A 88 2.12 -12.18 -4.76
N ARG A 89 1.74 -12.33 -6.04
CA ARG A 89 1.45 -11.21 -6.95
C ARG A 89 0.20 -10.46 -6.51
N LYS A 90 -0.85 -11.20 -6.16
CA LYS A 90 -2.06 -10.61 -5.57
C LYS A 90 -1.79 -9.97 -4.22
N TRP A 91 -0.96 -10.61 -3.40
CA TRP A 91 -0.64 -10.10 -2.08
C TRP A 91 0.14 -8.79 -2.11
N LEU A 92 1.13 -8.65 -2.98
CA LEU A 92 1.89 -7.40 -3.17
C LEU A 92 1.18 -6.41 -4.09
N ALA A 93 0.57 -6.90 -5.18
CA ALA A 93 -0.10 -6.10 -6.21
C ALA A 93 0.77 -4.95 -6.76
N ILE A 94 2.07 -5.21 -6.99
CA ILE A 94 3.09 -4.23 -7.40
C ILE A 94 2.65 -3.39 -8.61
N GLU A 95 2.00 -4.02 -9.58
CA GLU A 95 1.52 -3.36 -10.79
C GLU A 95 0.61 -2.16 -10.48
N LYS A 96 -0.27 -2.29 -9.48
CA LYS A 96 -1.18 -1.22 -9.04
C LYS A 96 -0.44 -0.02 -8.46
N TYR A 97 0.71 -0.24 -7.82
CA TYR A 97 1.54 0.84 -7.28
C TYR A 97 2.31 1.57 -8.39
N ASN A 98 2.76 0.84 -9.42
CA ASN A 98 3.48 1.41 -10.56
C ASN A 98 2.57 2.27 -11.45
N GLU A 99 1.31 1.88 -11.65
CA GLU A 99 0.33 2.67 -12.40
C GLU A 99 0.07 4.04 -11.76
N THR A 100 0.07 4.11 -10.45
CA THR A 100 -0.14 5.36 -9.71
C THR A 100 1.03 6.32 -9.89
N THR A 101 2.26 5.79 -9.97
CA THR A 101 3.48 6.59 -10.14
C THR A 101 3.59 7.14 -11.58
N ASN A 102 3.22 6.36 -12.59
CA ASN A 102 3.32 6.77 -14.01
C ASN A 102 2.29 7.85 -14.41
N LYS A 103 1.14 7.90 -13.75
CA LYS A 103 0.14 8.96 -14.03
C LYS A 103 0.59 10.34 -13.55
N ASN A 104 1.57 10.43 -12.67
CA ASN A 104 2.11 11.70 -12.18
C ASN A 104 3.27 12.25 -13.03
N THR A 105 3.75 11.53 -14.07
CA THR A 105 4.93 11.93 -14.87
C THR A 105 4.62 12.40 -16.30
N HIS A 106 3.37 12.35 -16.77
CA HIS A 106 3.01 12.77 -18.11
C HIS A 106 2.00 13.91 -18.11
N HIS A 107 2.43 15.14 -17.83
CA HIS A 107 1.82 16.34 -18.36
C HIS A 107 2.86 17.45 -18.45
N ASN A 108 3.61 17.44 -19.57
CA ASN A 108 4.33 18.61 -20.04
C ASN A 108 3.71 18.98 -21.39
N HIS A 109 2.67 19.81 -21.37
CA HIS A 109 2.28 20.64 -22.50
C HIS A 109 1.71 21.95 -21.96
N ASN A 110 2.36 23.04 -22.38
CA ASN A 110 1.95 24.41 -22.19
C ASN A 110 0.52 24.65 -22.66
N HIS A 111 -0.37 24.99 -21.76
CA HIS A 111 -1.50 25.89 -21.99
C HIS A 111 -1.80 26.59 -20.67
N GLU A 112 -1.68 27.92 -20.70
CA GLU A 112 -2.14 28.83 -19.64
C GLU A 112 -3.66 28.72 -19.53
N HIS A 113 -4.12 27.91 -18.62
CA HIS A 113 -5.44 28.04 -17.99
C HIS A 113 -5.24 27.74 -16.51
N GLU A 114 -5.72 28.64 -15.66
CA GLU A 114 -5.77 28.48 -14.21
C GLU A 114 -6.53 27.19 -13.86
N HIS A 115 -5.82 26.07 -13.87
CA HIS A 115 -6.31 24.85 -13.27
C HIS A 115 -6.02 24.94 -11.78
N HIS A 116 -7.04 25.11 -10.99
CA HIS A 116 -7.01 24.81 -9.57
C HIS A 116 -6.40 23.44 -9.37
N ASP A 117 -5.17 23.43 -8.90
CA ASP A 117 -4.39 22.26 -8.58
C ASP A 117 -5.12 21.50 -7.46
N ILE A 118 -5.80 20.41 -7.84
CA ILE A 118 -6.56 19.51 -6.94
C ILE A 118 -5.64 18.87 -5.89
N ASN A 119 -4.32 18.99 -6.03
CA ASN A 119 -3.30 18.52 -5.09
C ASN A 119 -3.02 19.49 -3.92
N ARG A 120 -3.73 20.60 -3.80
CA ARG A 120 -3.55 21.57 -2.69
C ARG A 120 -4.11 21.14 -1.33
N HIS A 121 -4.75 19.98 -1.25
CA HIS A 121 -5.23 19.46 0.03
C HIS A 121 -4.29 18.34 0.52
N GLY A 122 -3.25 18.72 1.15
CA GLY A 122 -2.43 18.26 2.26
C GLY A 122 -2.32 16.77 2.59
N ASP A 123 -2.56 15.82 1.69
CA ASP A 123 -2.55 14.42 2.03
C ASP A 123 -1.15 13.82 1.99
N ASN A 124 -0.19 14.41 1.24
CA ASN A 124 1.22 13.99 1.09
C ASN A 124 1.48 12.47 1.21
N ILE A 125 0.50 11.66 0.78
CA ILE A 125 0.61 10.20 0.79
C ILE A 125 1.18 9.76 -0.54
N GLU A 126 2.25 8.98 -0.49
CA GLU A 126 2.83 8.31 -1.64
C GLU A 126 2.67 6.80 -1.49
N SER A 127 2.29 6.16 -2.59
CA SER A 127 2.20 4.71 -2.72
C SER A 127 3.11 4.26 -3.85
N PHE A 128 4.10 3.42 -3.55
CA PHE A 128 5.11 2.99 -4.53
C PHE A 128 5.62 1.58 -4.24
N SER A 129 6.26 0.99 -5.25
CA SER A 129 6.98 -0.28 -5.13
C SER A 129 8.49 -0.08 -5.27
N LEU A 130 9.24 -1.00 -4.65
CA LEU A 130 10.67 -1.16 -4.80
C LEU A 130 10.97 -2.61 -5.17
N VAL A 131 11.73 -2.82 -6.24
CA VAL A 131 12.10 -4.14 -6.73
C VAL A 131 13.61 -4.16 -6.97
N THR A 132 14.28 -5.21 -6.51
CA THR A 132 15.70 -5.43 -6.78
C THR A 132 16.02 -6.93 -6.85
N ASN A 133 16.94 -7.29 -7.75
CA ASN A 133 17.46 -8.65 -7.88
C ASN A 133 18.62 -8.95 -6.90
N GLN A 134 19.09 -7.94 -6.16
CA GLN A 134 20.16 -8.14 -5.20
C GLN A 134 19.64 -8.90 -3.97
N GLN A 135 20.42 -9.89 -3.55
CA GLN A 135 20.20 -10.56 -2.27
C GLN A 135 20.58 -9.65 -1.12
N ILE A 136 19.76 -9.65 -0.08
CA ILE A 136 19.96 -8.82 1.11
C ILE A 136 20.58 -9.68 2.21
N SER A 137 21.60 -9.18 2.92
CA SER A 137 22.11 -9.87 4.10
C SER A 137 21.13 -9.77 5.28
N MET A 138 21.22 -10.69 6.23
CA MET A 138 20.43 -10.62 7.48
C MET A 138 20.71 -9.32 8.25
N THR A 139 21.95 -8.88 8.28
CA THR A 139 22.35 -7.62 8.93
C THR A 139 21.64 -6.44 8.26
N THR A 140 21.64 -6.42 6.92
CA THR A 140 20.94 -5.41 6.12
C THR A 140 19.44 -5.40 6.42
N LEU A 141 18.80 -6.57 6.49
CA LEU A 141 17.37 -6.68 6.81
C LEU A 141 17.06 -6.09 8.19
N ASN A 142 17.80 -6.51 9.21
CA ASN A 142 17.58 -6.05 10.58
C ASN A 142 17.77 -4.53 10.69
N PHE A 143 18.85 -4.00 10.09
CA PHE A 143 19.11 -2.57 10.08
C PHE A 143 18.03 -1.79 9.32
N PHE A 144 17.54 -2.33 8.21
CA PHE A 144 16.46 -1.72 7.44
C PHE A 144 15.15 -1.63 8.24
N ILE A 145 14.76 -2.71 8.91
CA ILE A 145 13.56 -2.72 9.76
C ILE A 145 13.70 -1.73 10.92
N GLU A 146 14.87 -1.72 11.58
CA GLU A 146 15.16 -0.79 12.67
C GLU A 146 15.12 0.67 12.21
N LEU A 147 15.72 0.97 11.06
CA LEU A 147 15.71 2.30 10.47
C LEU A 147 14.27 2.76 10.15
N LEU A 148 13.49 1.91 9.48
CA LEU A 148 12.10 2.23 9.15
C LEU A 148 11.26 2.45 10.42
N SER A 149 11.43 1.62 11.42
CA SER A 149 10.70 1.73 12.68
C SER A 149 11.09 3.00 13.45
N SER A 150 12.38 3.29 13.58
CA SER A 150 12.89 4.39 14.40
C SER A 150 12.79 5.75 13.70
N GLN A 151 13.16 5.83 12.43
CA GLN A 151 13.27 7.10 11.71
C GLN A 151 11.99 7.50 10.97
N MET A 152 11.23 6.52 10.47
CA MET A 152 10.03 6.79 9.69
C MET A 152 8.73 6.61 10.49
N GLY A 153 8.73 5.84 11.54
CA GLY A 153 7.65 5.69 12.54
C GLY A 153 6.24 6.01 12.03
N SER A 154 5.74 7.19 12.38
CA SER A 154 4.39 7.62 11.98
C SER A 154 4.23 7.98 10.50
N LYS A 155 5.35 8.15 9.75
CA LYS A 155 5.35 8.47 8.31
C LYS A 155 5.26 7.22 7.44
N LEU A 156 5.72 6.07 7.91
CA LEU A 156 5.50 4.79 7.26
C LEU A 156 4.10 4.30 7.61
N LEU A 157 3.15 4.41 6.69
CA LEU A 157 1.79 3.96 6.95
C LEU A 157 1.68 2.45 6.78
N ARG A 158 2.25 1.89 5.69
CA ARG A 158 2.20 0.45 5.41
C ARG A 158 3.43 0.00 4.67
N LEU A 159 3.90 -1.19 5.00
CA LEU A 159 4.91 -1.94 4.27
C LEU A 159 4.44 -3.40 4.11
N LYS A 160 4.61 -3.94 2.91
CA LYS A 160 4.60 -5.37 2.64
C LYS A 160 5.79 -5.72 1.76
N GLY A 161 6.45 -6.85 2.01
CA GLY A 161 7.60 -7.25 1.24
C GLY A 161 7.87 -8.74 1.24
N ILE A 162 8.39 -9.21 0.10
CA ILE A 162 9.01 -10.52 -0.10
C ILE A 162 10.47 -10.25 -0.39
N LEU A 163 11.36 -10.77 0.44
CA LEU A 163 12.79 -10.42 0.36
C LEU A 163 13.65 -11.65 0.10
N ASN A 164 14.57 -11.49 -0.84
CA ASN A 164 15.60 -12.48 -1.15
C ASN A 164 16.76 -12.29 -0.18
N ILE A 165 16.90 -13.23 0.77
CA ILE A 165 17.92 -13.15 1.81
C ILE A 165 19.09 -14.07 1.47
N LYS A 166 20.30 -13.52 1.50
CA LYS A 166 21.54 -14.26 1.21
C LYS A 166 21.70 -15.45 2.15
N GLY A 167 21.91 -16.64 1.54
CA GLY A 167 22.10 -17.89 2.29
C GLY A 167 20.79 -18.50 2.80
N LYS A 168 19.64 -18.12 2.26
CA LYS A 168 18.34 -18.74 2.51
C LYS A 168 17.73 -19.27 1.20
N ASP A 169 17.13 -20.45 1.25
CA ASP A 169 16.48 -21.08 0.08
C ASP A 169 15.13 -20.42 -0.23
N GLY A 170 14.36 -20.09 0.79
CA GLY A 170 13.09 -19.39 0.69
C GLY A 170 13.19 -17.91 1.08
N PRO A 171 12.17 -17.11 0.74
CA PRO A 171 12.15 -15.69 1.03
C PRO A 171 11.75 -15.39 2.47
N ALA A 172 12.11 -14.17 2.91
CA ALA A 172 11.55 -13.55 4.10
C ALA A 172 10.31 -12.73 3.73
N ILE A 173 9.26 -12.88 4.51
CA ILE A 173 8.05 -12.07 4.39
C ILE A 173 8.07 -11.02 5.49
N ILE A 174 7.94 -9.77 5.10
CA ILE A 174 7.82 -8.66 6.05
C ILE A 174 6.53 -7.91 5.82
N HIS A 175 5.91 -7.50 6.89
CA HIS A 175 4.83 -6.53 6.85
C HIS A 175 4.84 -5.67 8.10
N GLY A 176 4.55 -4.40 7.89
CA GLY A 176 4.55 -3.40 8.94
C GLY A 176 3.43 -2.39 8.75
N VAL A 177 2.97 -1.88 9.87
CA VAL A 177 1.98 -0.80 9.96
C VAL A 177 2.55 0.23 10.92
N GLN A 178 2.91 1.39 10.39
CA GLN A 178 3.61 2.43 11.12
C GLN A 178 4.96 1.92 11.71
N HIS A 179 5.17 2.11 13.00
CA HIS A 179 6.36 1.64 13.72
C HIS A 179 6.27 0.17 14.17
N ILE A 180 5.13 -0.49 13.94
CA ILE A 180 4.92 -1.87 14.34
C ILE A 180 5.21 -2.79 13.17
N PHE A 181 6.25 -3.59 13.29
CA PHE A 181 6.57 -4.67 12.38
C PHE A 181 6.15 -5.99 12.99
N HIS A 182 5.51 -6.82 12.19
CA HIS A 182 5.28 -8.20 12.58
C HIS A 182 6.59 -8.99 12.55
N PRO A 183 6.72 -10.06 13.32
CA PRO A 183 7.87 -10.96 13.20
C PRO A 183 8.09 -11.36 11.75
N VAL A 184 9.36 -11.40 11.32
CA VAL A 184 9.71 -11.85 9.98
C VAL A 184 9.31 -13.31 9.82
N GLU A 185 8.50 -13.60 8.82
CA GLU A 185 8.10 -14.97 8.50
C GLU A 185 8.99 -15.53 7.39
N TRP A 186 9.36 -16.80 7.51
CA TRP A 186 10.25 -17.48 6.61
C TRP A 186 9.51 -18.55 5.84
N LEU A 187 9.44 -18.42 4.53
CA LEU A 187 8.92 -19.47 3.69
C LEU A 187 10.01 -20.51 3.41
N LYS A 188 9.62 -21.75 3.27
CA LYS A 188 10.55 -22.85 2.88
C LYS A 188 10.91 -22.74 1.40
N GLU A 189 9.98 -22.30 0.57
CA GLU A 189 10.09 -22.22 -0.87
C GLU A 189 9.57 -20.87 -1.38
N TRP A 190 9.98 -20.47 -2.56
CA TRP A 190 9.47 -19.29 -3.23
C TRP A 190 8.03 -19.53 -3.72
N PRO A 191 7.12 -18.57 -3.51
CA PRO A 191 5.71 -18.71 -3.92
C PRO A 191 5.50 -18.58 -5.44
N ASP A 192 6.51 -18.11 -6.15
CA ASP A 192 6.52 -17.92 -7.61
C ASP A 192 7.96 -18.03 -8.16
N GLU A 193 8.11 -17.96 -9.49
CA GLU A 193 9.41 -18.03 -10.17
C GLU A 193 10.27 -16.78 -9.97
N ASP A 194 9.66 -15.67 -9.60
CA ASP A 194 10.35 -14.40 -9.38
C ASP A 194 10.99 -14.34 -7.99
N LYS A 195 12.31 -14.58 -7.96
CA LYS A 195 13.13 -14.55 -6.73
C LYS A 195 13.67 -13.16 -6.39
N SER A 196 13.13 -12.09 -6.96
CA SER A 196 13.54 -10.74 -6.61
C SER A 196 13.01 -10.31 -5.25
N THR A 197 13.73 -9.40 -4.60
CA THR A 197 13.20 -8.64 -3.46
C THR A 197 12.18 -7.64 -3.97
N ARG A 198 10.97 -7.72 -3.45
CA ARG A 198 9.81 -6.91 -3.86
C ARG A 198 9.13 -6.34 -2.64
N MET A 199 9.00 -5.03 -2.59
CA MET A 199 8.34 -4.34 -1.48
C MET A 199 7.36 -3.30 -2.01
N VAL A 200 6.28 -3.08 -1.28
CA VAL A 200 5.31 -2.01 -1.53
C VAL A 200 5.14 -1.17 -0.28
N PHE A 201 5.09 0.12 -0.49
CA PHE A 201 5.06 1.12 0.57
C PHE A 201 3.84 2.03 0.40
N ILE A 202 3.28 2.44 1.53
CA ILE A 202 2.42 3.60 1.64
C ILE A 202 3.04 4.50 2.71
N THR A 203 3.40 5.72 2.32
CA THR A 203 4.10 6.67 3.20
C THR A 203 3.36 8.00 3.25
N ARG A 204 3.63 8.79 4.28
CA ARG A 204 3.21 10.19 4.40
C ARG A 204 4.46 11.06 4.52
N ASP A 205 4.56 12.10 3.69
CA ASP A 205 5.68 13.05 3.67
C ASP A 205 7.06 12.37 3.45
N VAL A 206 7.10 11.21 2.81
CA VAL A 206 8.34 10.48 2.47
C VAL A 206 8.28 10.04 1.03
N LYS A 207 9.19 10.57 0.22
CA LYS A 207 9.31 10.25 -1.20
C LYS A 207 9.96 8.89 -1.42
N LYS A 208 9.57 8.22 -2.52
CA LYS A 208 10.18 6.97 -2.97
C LYS A 208 11.71 7.04 -3.00
N SER A 209 12.29 8.13 -3.52
CA SER A 209 13.73 8.32 -3.63
C SER A 209 14.47 8.17 -2.29
N ILE A 210 13.87 8.63 -1.20
CA ILE A 210 14.47 8.52 0.14
C ILE A 210 14.62 7.04 0.54
N ILE A 211 13.57 6.24 0.32
CA ILE A 211 13.60 4.80 0.62
C ILE A 211 14.58 4.07 -0.30
N GLU A 212 14.61 4.43 -1.59
CA GLU A 212 15.57 3.86 -2.56
C GLU A 212 17.02 4.15 -2.17
N ASP A 213 17.31 5.37 -1.74
CA ASP A 213 18.66 5.77 -1.32
C ASP A 213 19.08 5.02 -0.05
N PHE A 214 18.19 4.89 0.94
CA PHE A 214 18.46 4.04 2.09
C PHE A 214 18.78 2.61 1.68
N PHE A 215 17.94 2.04 0.79
CA PHE A 215 18.13 0.67 0.36
C PHE A 215 19.44 0.46 -0.41
N LYS A 216 19.84 1.42 -1.24
CA LYS A 216 21.14 1.41 -1.96
C LYS A 216 22.35 1.50 -1.02
N ILE A 217 22.25 2.33 0.03
CA ILE A 217 23.34 2.51 1.01
C ILE A 217 23.54 1.21 1.80
N ILE A 218 22.48 0.60 2.24
CA ILE A 218 22.51 -0.62 3.06
C ILE A 218 22.89 -1.85 2.22
N GLY A 219 22.48 -1.91 0.95
CA GLY A 219 22.74 -3.04 0.05
C GLY A 219 24.17 -3.11 -0.51
N LYS A 220 25.03 -2.13 -0.23
CA LYS A 220 26.44 -2.10 -0.68
C LYS A 220 27.43 -2.85 0.23
N ASN A 221 26.93 -3.45 1.34
CA ASN A 221 27.77 -4.20 2.30
C ASN A 221 27.58 -5.72 2.15
#